data_d02906e9159ca8759e0941d282717e73
#
_entry.id   d02906e9159ca8759e0941d282717e73
#
_cell.length_a   1.000
_cell.length_b   1.000
_cell.length_c   1.000
_cell.angle_alpha   90.00
_cell.angle_beta   90.00
_cell.angle_gamma   90.00
#
_symmetry.space_group_name_H-M   'P 1'
#
loop_
_entity.id
_entity.type
_entity.pdbx_description
1 polymer ?
#
loop_
_entity_poly.entity_id
_entity_poly.type
_entity_poly.pdbx_seq_one_letter_code
_entity_poly.pdbx_strand_id
1 'polypeptide(L)'
;MAKIILFFLIFSGQLAGDTSLVFNSDEDEYRYYKIINEIRCPKCTSGSLASSNAPISEDLKKKIFTLIQQGYSDQEIKDYVVERYGKDSLYEPDFNENLILWLSPLFFLIIVVLAALFVRRR
;
A
#
# COMPACT_ATOMS: atom_id res chain seq x y z
N MET A 1 -9.72 48.16 3.38
CA MET A 1 -9.46 47.07 4.35
C MET A 1 -10.67 46.12 4.46
N ALA A 2 -11.90 46.60 4.61
CA ALA A 2 -13.10 45.75 4.70
C ALA A 2 -13.34 44.81 3.49
N LYS A 3 -13.03 45.25 2.26
CA LYS A 3 -13.19 44.44 1.03
C LYS A 3 -12.21 43.26 0.94
N ILE A 4 -11.02 43.36 1.55
CA ILE A 4 -10.00 42.30 1.57
C ILE A 4 -10.41 41.23 2.57
N ILE A 5 -10.99 41.61 3.69
CA ILE A 5 -11.48 40.67 4.71
C ILE A 5 -12.67 39.85 4.17
N LEU A 6 -13.56 40.49 3.40
CA LEU A 6 -14.69 39.82 2.76
C LEU A 6 -14.24 38.81 1.69
N PHE A 7 -13.17 39.12 0.94
CA PHE A 7 -12.60 38.22 -0.05
C PHE A 7 -11.95 36.98 0.59
N PHE A 8 -11.30 37.17 1.75
CA PHE A 8 -10.71 36.03 2.51
C PHE A 8 -11.76 35.13 3.14
N LEU A 9 -12.91 35.65 3.57
CA LEU A 9 -14.01 34.87 4.12
C LEU A 9 -14.73 34.02 3.06
N ILE A 10 -14.78 34.47 1.81
CA ILE A 10 -15.40 33.70 0.72
C ILE A 10 -14.48 32.57 0.24
N PHE A 11 -13.14 32.73 0.37
CA PHE A 11 -12.18 31.71 -0.07
C PHE A 11 -11.97 30.57 0.95
N SER A 12 -12.43 30.73 2.19
CA SER A 12 -12.30 29.69 3.25
C SER A 12 -13.37 28.59 3.19
N GLY A 13 -14.29 28.62 2.24
CA GLY A 13 -15.45 27.72 2.18
C GLY A 13 -15.35 26.53 1.21
N GLN A 14 -14.19 26.29 0.61
CA GLN A 14 -13.99 25.12 -0.27
C GLN A 14 -13.31 23.98 0.51
N LEU A 15 -13.96 23.47 1.58
CA LEU A 15 -13.67 22.15 2.09
C LEU A 15 -14.23 21.14 1.09
N ALA A 16 -13.29 20.41 0.47
CA ALA A 16 -13.51 19.30 -0.42
C ALA A 16 -14.65 18.40 0.08
N GLY A 17 -15.57 18.09 -0.84
CA GLY A 17 -16.60 17.10 -0.59
C GLY A 17 -15.95 15.77 -0.27
N ASP A 18 -15.84 15.49 1.01
CA ASP A 18 -15.53 14.18 1.54
C ASP A 18 -16.69 13.27 1.15
N THR A 19 -16.47 12.37 0.21
CA THR A 19 -17.39 11.28 -0.04
C THR A 19 -17.30 10.41 1.21
N SER A 20 -18.10 10.72 2.22
CA SER A 20 -18.17 9.95 3.45
C SER A 20 -18.61 8.53 3.10
N LEU A 21 -17.62 7.62 3.02
CA LEU A 21 -17.87 6.20 2.92
C LEU A 21 -18.54 5.78 4.22
N VAL A 22 -19.77 5.24 4.12
CA VAL A 22 -20.49 4.75 5.31
C VAL A 22 -20.09 3.30 5.51
N PHE A 23 -19.28 3.05 6.54
CA PHE A 23 -18.90 1.71 6.95
C PHE A 23 -19.95 1.10 7.87
N ASN A 24 -20.09 -0.22 7.81
CA ASN A 24 -21.02 -0.96 8.67
C ASN A 24 -20.45 -1.16 10.09
N SER A 25 -19.14 -1.11 10.25
CA SER A 25 -18.44 -1.23 11.53
C SER A 25 -17.12 -0.46 11.52
N ASP A 26 -16.64 -0.10 12.72
CA ASP A 26 -15.31 0.53 12.90
C ASP A 26 -14.18 -0.42 12.47
N GLU A 27 -14.40 -1.74 12.55
CA GLU A 27 -13.47 -2.76 12.10
C GLU A 27 -13.31 -2.74 10.57
N ASP A 28 -14.43 -2.61 9.83
CA ASP A 28 -14.39 -2.51 8.37
C ASP A 28 -13.71 -1.22 7.90
N GLU A 29 -13.90 -0.13 8.63
CA GLU A 29 -13.20 1.13 8.39
C GLU A 29 -11.69 0.97 8.59
N TYR A 30 -11.28 0.38 9.70
CA TYR A 30 -9.85 0.11 9.98
C TYR A 30 -9.21 -0.80 8.91
N ARG A 31 -9.90 -1.89 8.52
CA ARG A 31 -9.46 -2.81 7.46
C ARG A 31 -9.30 -2.08 6.12
N TYR A 32 -10.27 -1.23 5.78
CA TYR A 32 -10.21 -0.45 4.55
C TYR A 32 -8.98 0.44 4.49
N TYR A 33 -8.75 1.25 5.53
CA TYR A 33 -7.59 2.14 5.57
C TYR A 33 -6.27 1.38 5.59
N LYS A 34 -6.21 0.24 6.26
CA LYS A 34 -5.05 -0.64 6.25
C LYS A 34 -4.76 -1.13 4.83
N ILE A 35 -5.73 -1.69 4.14
CA ILE A 35 -5.57 -2.27 2.80
C ILE A 35 -5.16 -1.20 1.78
N ILE A 36 -5.79 -0.02 1.76
CA ILE A 36 -5.43 1.03 0.79
C ILE A 36 -4.04 1.65 1.03
N ASN A 37 -3.50 1.52 2.25
CA ASN A 37 -2.13 1.92 2.56
C ASN A 37 -1.09 0.86 2.13
N GLU A 38 -1.46 -0.42 2.15
CA GLU A 38 -0.61 -1.55 1.74
C GLU A 38 -0.55 -1.74 0.22
N ILE A 39 -1.50 -1.17 -0.52
CA ILE A 39 -1.56 -1.24 -1.98
C ILE A 39 -0.87 -0.02 -2.59
N ARG A 40 -0.02 -0.26 -3.59
CA ARG A 40 0.56 0.78 -4.45
C ARG A 40 -0.45 1.30 -5.47
N CYS A 41 -0.38 2.58 -5.75
CA CYS A 41 -1.13 3.14 -6.87
C CYS A 41 -0.52 2.62 -8.20
N PRO A 42 -1.26 1.89 -9.05
CA PRO A 42 -0.70 1.25 -10.25
C PRO A 42 -0.25 2.21 -11.35
N LYS A 43 -0.64 3.47 -11.28
CA LYS A 43 -0.26 4.53 -12.25
C LYS A 43 0.54 5.68 -11.62
N CYS A 44 0.87 5.61 -10.34
CA CYS A 44 1.67 6.64 -9.68
C CYS A 44 3.12 6.21 -9.62
N THR A 45 4.05 7.15 -9.82
CA THR A 45 5.50 6.88 -9.75
C THR A 45 5.96 6.47 -8.35
N SER A 46 5.27 6.91 -7.31
CA SER A 46 5.52 6.52 -5.92
C SER A 46 4.33 6.93 -5.06
N GLY A 47 3.86 6.02 -4.22
CA GLY A 47 2.80 6.32 -3.26
C GLY A 47 1.82 5.17 -3.08
N SER A 48 1.19 5.12 -1.91
CA SER A 48 0.11 4.19 -1.63
C SER A 48 -1.18 4.61 -2.34
N LEU A 49 -2.09 3.65 -2.49
CA LEU A 49 -3.42 3.92 -3.01
C LEU A 49 -4.15 4.98 -2.15
N ALA A 50 -3.91 4.99 -0.84
CA ALA A 50 -4.48 5.97 0.09
C ALA A 50 -4.09 7.41 -0.27
N SER A 51 -2.86 7.65 -0.69
CA SER A 51 -2.33 9.00 -1.00
C SER A 51 -2.63 9.46 -2.43
N SER A 52 -3.21 8.61 -3.27
CA SER A 52 -3.47 8.92 -4.68
C SER A 52 -4.90 9.41 -4.92
N ASN A 53 -5.02 10.51 -5.67
CA ASN A 53 -6.30 11.06 -6.15
C ASN A 53 -6.49 10.83 -7.66
N ALA A 54 -5.71 9.93 -8.28
CA ALA A 54 -5.91 9.57 -9.68
C ALA A 54 -7.27 8.88 -9.89
N PRO A 55 -7.97 9.10 -11.02
CA PRO A 55 -9.28 8.48 -11.26
C PRO A 55 -9.27 6.96 -11.08
N ILE A 56 -8.21 6.29 -11.56
CA ILE A 56 -8.06 4.83 -11.40
C ILE A 56 -7.91 4.41 -9.94
N SER A 57 -7.27 5.25 -9.12
CA SER A 57 -7.12 5.01 -7.67
C SER A 57 -8.45 5.15 -6.94
N GLU A 58 -9.26 6.13 -7.33
CA GLU A 58 -10.60 6.31 -6.78
C GLU A 58 -11.53 5.14 -7.12
N ASP A 59 -11.47 4.64 -8.34
CA ASP A 59 -12.25 3.46 -8.75
C ASP A 59 -11.80 2.21 -7.98
N LEU A 60 -10.51 2.03 -7.79
CA LEU A 60 -9.98 0.91 -7.01
C LEU A 60 -10.34 1.01 -5.52
N LYS A 61 -10.27 2.20 -4.92
CA LYS A 61 -10.73 2.45 -3.54
C LYS A 61 -12.21 2.07 -3.36
N LYS A 62 -13.08 2.50 -4.29
CA LYS A 62 -14.51 2.14 -4.28
C LYS A 62 -14.71 0.63 -4.41
N LYS A 63 -13.92 -0.04 -5.25
CA LYS A 63 -13.99 -1.49 -5.42
C LYS A 63 -13.59 -2.23 -4.15
N ILE A 64 -12.49 -1.81 -3.50
CA ILE A 64 -12.04 -2.38 -2.21
C ILE A 64 -13.12 -2.20 -1.14
N PHE A 65 -13.69 -1.02 -1.03
CA PHE A 65 -14.82 -0.76 -0.12
C PHE A 65 -15.99 -1.73 -0.35
N THR A 66 -16.38 -1.92 -1.62
CA THR A 66 -17.47 -2.85 -1.96
C THR A 66 -17.13 -4.30 -1.58
N LEU A 67 -15.89 -4.73 -1.79
CA LEU A 67 -15.45 -6.09 -1.44
C LEU A 67 -15.48 -6.31 0.08
N ILE A 68 -15.06 -5.33 0.87
CA ILE A 68 -15.15 -5.39 2.34
C ILE A 68 -16.61 -5.53 2.77
N GLN A 69 -17.52 -4.74 2.21
CA GLN A 69 -18.95 -4.83 2.53
C GLN A 69 -19.58 -6.18 2.11
N GLN A 70 -19.03 -6.83 1.12
CA GLN A 70 -19.43 -8.18 0.70
C GLN A 70 -18.85 -9.29 1.58
N GLY A 71 -18.01 -8.95 2.56
CA GLY A 71 -17.44 -9.88 3.53
C GLY A 71 -16.17 -10.59 3.05
N TYR A 72 -15.51 -10.11 1.99
CA TYR A 72 -14.22 -10.66 1.56
C TYR A 72 -13.15 -10.45 2.62
N SER A 73 -12.25 -11.43 2.75
CA SER A 73 -11.08 -11.32 3.61
C SER A 73 -10.03 -10.37 3.01
N ASP A 74 -9.13 -9.86 3.85
CA ASP A 74 -8.05 -8.97 3.42
C ASP A 74 -7.16 -9.64 2.37
N GLN A 75 -6.92 -10.95 2.49
CA GLN A 75 -6.12 -11.71 1.54
C GLN A 75 -6.80 -11.82 0.17
N GLU A 76 -8.08 -12.15 0.13
CA GLU A 76 -8.84 -12.22 -1.13
C GLU A 76 -8.88 -10.89 -1.86
N ILE A 77 -8.95 -9.77 -1.11
CA ILE A 77 -8.91 -8.43 -1.68
C ILE A 77 -7.53 -8.14 -2.27
N LYS A 78 -6.45 -8.51 -1.57
CA LYS A 78 -5.07 -8.38 -2.08
C LYS A 78 -4.86 -9.23 -3.33
N ASP A 79 -5.31 -10.47 -3.32
CA ASP A 79 -5.22 -11.40 -4.47
C ASP A 79 -5.95 -10.84 -5.68
N TYR A 80 -7.15 -10.29 -5.50
CA TYR A 80 -7.89 -9.61 -6.57
C TYR A 80 -7.10 -8.45 -7.18
N VAL A 81 -6.43 -7.65 -6.34
CA VAL A 81 -5.63 -6.53 -6.81
C VAL A 81 -4.39 -7.02 -7.57
N VAL A 82 -3.72 -8.04 -7.05
CA VAL A 82 -2.52 -8.65 -7.68
C VAL A 82 -2.87 -9.27 -9.03
N GLU A 83 -3.99 -9.98 -9.14
CA GLU A 83 -4.43 -10.59 -10.39
C GLU A 83 -4.69 -9.54 -11.49
N ARG A 84 -5.23 -8.37 -11.11
CA ARG A 84 -5.64 -7.35 -12.07
C ARG A 84 -4.56 -6.32 -12.39
N TYR A 85 -3.69 -6.01 -11.43
CA TYR A 85 -2.69 -4.93 -11.53
C TYR A 85 -1.25 -5.42 -11.42
N GLY A 86 -1.04 -6.70 -11.13
CA GLY A 86 0.27 -7.33 -11.00
C GLY A 86 0.81 -7.36 -9.56
N LYS A 87 1.83 -8.19 -9.35
CA LYS A 87 2.44 -8.40 -8.02
C LYS A 87 3.09 -7.15 -7.44
N ASP A 88 3.55 -6.24 -8.28
CA ASP A 88 4.18 -4.97 -7.86
C ASP A 88 3.18 -3.99 -7.23
N SER A 89 1.87 -4.33 -7.24
CA SER A 89 0.83 -3.52 -6.61
C SER A 89 0.77 -3.63 -5.08
N LEU A 90 1.49 -4.57 -4.47
CA LEU A 90 1.62 -4.69 -3.02
C LEU A 90 2.97 -4.18 -2.53
N TYR A 91 2.97 -3.52 -1.36
CA TYR A 91 4.22 -3.12 -0.68
C TYR A 91 4.88 -4.27 0.06
N GLU A 92 4.12 -5.31 0.42
CA GLU A 92 4.67 -6.47 1.12
C GLU A 92 5.51 -7.32 0.14
N PRO A 93 6.81 -7.49 0.39
CA PRO A 93 7.62 -8.42 -0.38
C PRO A 93 7.18 -9.85 -0.07
N ASP A 94 6.95 -10.64 -1.11
CA ASP A 94 6.69 -12.08 -0.97
C ASP A 94 7.96 -12.76 -0.46
N PHE A 95 8.00 -13.05 0.84
CA PHE A 95 9.16 -13.70 1.49
C PHE A 95 9.48 -15.05 0.87
N ASN A 96 8.46 -15.78 0.39
CA ASN A 96 8.64 -17.10 -0.22
C ASN A 96 9.32 -17.03 -1.60
N GLU A 97 9.02 -16.04 -2.42
CA GLU A 97 9.66 -15.86 -3.73
C GLU A 97 11.10 -15.33 -3.62
N ASN A 98 11.42 -14.63 -2.53
CA ASN A 98 12.72 -14.00 -2.30
C ASN A 98 13.59 -14.73 -1.26
N LEU A 99 13.26 -15.98 -0.90
CA LEU A 99 14.01 -16.76 0.09
C LEU A 99 15.50 -16.87 -0.28
N ILE A 100 15.81 -17.01 -1.57
CA ILE A 100 17.19 -17.06 -2.07
C ILE A 100 17.94 -15.75 -1.77
N LEU A 101 17.26 -14.60 -1.92
CA LEU A 101 17.84 -13.28 -1.64
C LEU A 101 18.15 -13.13 -0.14
N TRP A 102 17.29 -13.63 0.73
CA TRP A 102 17.45 -13.57 2.19
C TRP A 102 18.53 -14.54 2.68
N LEU A 103 18.67 -15.72 2.06
CA LEU A 103 19.68 -16.72 2.44
C LEU A 103 21.07 -16.41 1.83
N SER A 104 21.15 -15.60 0.76
CA SER A 104 22.41 -15.31 0.07
C SER A 104 23.50 -14.72 0.98
N PRO A 105 23.24 -13.75 1.89
CA PRO A 105 24.29 -13.22 2.75
C PRO A 105 24.79 -14.25 3.77
N LEU A 106 23.93 -15.13 4.24
CA LEU A 106 24.32 -16.20 5.15
C LEU A 106 25.21 -17.23 4.47
N PHE A 107 24.89 -17.60 3.23
CA PHE A 107 25.69 -18.52 2.42
C PHE A 107 27.06 -17.96 2.10
N PHE A 108 27.13 -16.66 1.76
CA PHE A 108 28.41 -15.97 1.51
C PHE A 108 29.29 -15.93 2.78
N LEU A 109 28.69 -15.66 3.95
CA LEU A 109 29.41 -15.65 5.21
C LEU A 109 30.00 -17.04 5.54
N ILE A 110 29.24 -18.11 5.32
CA ILE A 110 29.72 -19.48 5.50
C ILE A 110 30.94 -19.77 4.62
N ILE A 111 30.88 -19.39 3.34
CA ILE A 111 32.00 -19.57 2.40
C ILE A 111 33.26 -18.84 2.87
N VAL A 112 33.13 -17.57 3.32
CA VAL A 112 34.24 -16.78 3.81
C VAL A 112 34.89 -17.42 5.04
N VAL A 113 34.07 -17.89 5.99
CA VAL A 113 34.56 -18.57 7.21
C VAL A 113 35.28 -19.85 6.88
N LEU A 114 34.73 -20.69 5.98
CA LEU A 114 35.36 -21.92 5.55
C LEU A 114 36.70 -21.68 4.84
N ALA A 115 36.76 -20.65 3.97
CA ALA A 115 37.99 -20.27 3.29
C ALA A 115 39.05 -19.79 4.26
N ALA A 116 38.68 -18.96 5.26
CA ALA A 116 39.60 -18.50 6.31
C ALA A 116 40.14 -19.65 7.15
N LEU A 117 39.29 -20.61 7.54
CA LEU A 117 39.71 -21.80 8.29
C LEU A 117 40.66 -22.68 7.46
N PHE A 118 40.39 -22.82 6.15
CA PHE A 118 41.24 -23.60 5.27
C PHE A 118 42.62 -22.98 5.11
N VAL A 119 42.69 -21.66 4.91
CA VAL A 119 43.97 -20.90 4.84
C VAL A 119 44.74 -20.99 6.15
N ARG A 120 44.07 -20.92 7.30
CA ARG A 120 44.72 -21.03 8.62
C ARG A 120 45.26 -22.44 8.93
N ARG A 121 44.67 -23.47 8.32
CA ARG A 121 45.12 -24.88 8.50
C ARG A 121 46.30 -25.28 7.59
N ARG A 122 46.61 -24.44 6.60
CA ARG A 122 47.72 -24.65 5.65
C ARG A 122 48.99 -23.94 6.11
#